data_2c842cd3d57168fff1af7a93bce41458
#
_entry.id   2c842cd3d57168fff1af7a93bce41458
#
_cell.length_a   1.000
_cell.length_b   1.000
_cell.length_c   1.000
_cell.angle_alpha   90.00
_cell.angle_beta   90.00
_cell.angle_gamma   90.00
#
_symmetry.space_group_name_H-M   'P 1'
#
loop_
_entity.id
_entity.type
_entity.pdbx_description
1 polymer ?
#
loop_
_entity_poly.entity_id
_entity_poly.type
_entity_poly.pdbx_seq_one_letter_code
_entity_poly.pdbx_strand_id
1 'polypeptide(L)'
;MAHKTGAAFADYGAHIIHGAANAMYLPKVIAFNAKDETAKVRYGEIADFMGLGGETLDEKVDLLIAYLRKMNDDLNIPHCIKNYGPDSYPCEQGFVPENIFLERLPEIAANAILDACTGSNPRQPSQEEMEKLLKCCYYDTEVDF
;
A
#
# COMPACT_ATOMS: atom_id res chain seq x y z
N MET A 1 3.28 0.77 7.84
CA MET A 1 4.02 0.55 6.57
C MET A 1 4.68 1.84 6.06
N ALA A 2 3.96 2.85 5.63
CA ALA A 2 4.52 4.06 5.00
C ALA A 2 5.60 4.77 5.84
N HIS A 3 5.43 4.91 7.15
CA HIS A 3 6.44 5.48 8.05
C HIS A 3 7.77 4.71 8.03
N LYS A 4 7.72 3.39 7.90
CA LYS A 4 8.91 2.52 8.02
C LYS A 4 9.62 2.29 6.69
N THR A 5 8.92 2.49 5.57
CA THR A 5 9.53 2.38 4.24
C THR A 5 10.09 3.72 3.73
N GLY A 6 9.57 4.84 4.21
CA GLY A 6 9.94 6.17 3.71
C GLY A 6 11.43 6.47 3.74
N ALA A 7 12.09 6.16 4.86
CA ALA A 7 13.53 6.39 5.04
C ALA A 7 14.38 5.11 4.98
N ALA A 8 13.77 3.93 4.82
CA ALA A 8 14.48 2.64 4.91
C ALA A 8 15.53 2.43 3.81
N PHE A 9 15.48 3.21 2.75
CA PHE A 9 16.35 3.09 1.58
C PHE A 9 17.13 4.37 1.28
N ALA A 10 17.15 5.33 2.21
CA ALA A 10 17.78 6.65 1.99
C ALA A 10 19.29 6.55 1.73
N ASP A 11 19.98 5.60 2.34
CA ASP A 11 21.40 5.33 2.12
C ASP A 11 21.72 4.78 0.72
N TYR A 12 20.70 4.32 -0.02
CA TYR A 12 20.79 3.95 -1.45
C TYR A 12 20.32 5.09 -2.37
N GLY A 13 20.12 6.29 -1.85
CA GLY A 13 19.61 7.41 -2.62
C GLY A 13 18.14 7.27 -3.02
N ALA A 14 17.40 6.37 -2.38
CA ALA A 14 15.98 6.14 -2.61
C ALA A 14 15.17 6.55 -1.38
N HIS A 15 14.51 7.69 -1.45
CA HIS A 15 13.62 8.17 -0.41
C HIS A 15 12.18 8.18 -0.91
N ILE A 16 11.32 7.34 -0.34
CA ILE A 16 9.91 7.31 -0.69
C ILE A 16 9.18 8.36 0.14
N ILE A 17 8.70 9.41 -0.52
CA ILE A 17 7.93 10.46 0.15
C ILE A 17 6.67 9.86 0.77
N HIS A 18 6.37 10.24 2.03
CA HIS A 18 5.29 9.64 2.82
C HIS A 18 3.93 9.65 2.11
N GLY A 19 3.58 10.75 1.44
CA GLY A 19 2.33 10.85 0.68
C GLY A 19 2.27 9.86 -0.49
N ALA A 20 3.37 9.71 -1.24
CA ALA A 20 3.46 8.75 -2.33
C ALA A 20 3.41 7.29 -1.81
N ALA A 21 4.10 7.00 -0.69
CA ALA A 21 4.01 5.69 -0.04
C ALA A 21 2.57 5.35 0.35
N ASN A 22 1.85 6.29 0.96
CA ASN A 22 0.44 6.09 1.31
C ASN A 22 -0.42 5.85 0.07
N ALA A 23 -0.23 6.62 -0.99
CA ALA A 23 -0.99 6.47 -2.24
C ALA A 23 -0.76 5.09 -2.90
N MET A 24 0.50 4.62 -2.95
CA MET A 24 0.83 3.31 -3.50
C MET A 24 0.30 2.14 -2.65
N TYR A 25 0.31 2.30 -1.31
CA TYR A 25 -0.03 1.20 -0.40
C TYR A 25 -1.52 1.09 -0.13
N LEU A 26 -2.27 2.19 -0.18
CA LEU A 26 -3.67 2.23 0.19
C LEU A 26 -4.53 1.19 -0.55
N PRO A 27 -4.42 1.01 -1.88
CA PRO A 27 -5.16 -0.04 -2.58
C PRO A 27 -4.90 -1.45 -2.04
N LYS A 28 -3.64 -1.76 -1.71
CA LYS A 28 -3.22 -3.06 -1.17
C LYS A 28 -3.70 -3.26 0.26
N VAL A 29 -3.64 -2.20 1.07
CA VAL A 29 -4.12 -2.23 2.47
C VAL A 29 -5.64 -2.38 2.51
N ILE A 30 -6.40 -1.75 1.62
CA ILE A 30 -7.84 -1.94 1.51
C ILE A 30 -8.15 -3.41 1.16
N ALA A 31 -7.49 -3.99 0.17
CA ALA A 31 -7.67 -5.39 -0.20
C ALA A 31 -7.36 -6.34 0.97
N PHE A 32 -6.28 -6.07 1.71
CA PHE A 32 -5.92 -6.83 2.92
C PHE A 32 -6.99 -6.70 4.02
N ASN A 33 -7.40 -5.48 4.34
CA ASN A 33 -8.37 -5.21 5.39
C ASN A 33 -9.79 -5.68 5.05
N ALA A 34 -10.16 -5.74 3.77
CA ALA A 34 -11.47 -6.21 3.32
C ALA A 34 -11.72 -7.71 3.58
N LYS A 35 -10.74 -8.46 4.08
CA LYS A 35 -10.92 -9.81 4.64
C LYS A 35 -11.57 -9.77 6.03
N ASP A 36 -11.56 -8.62 6.72
CA ASP A 36 -12.35 -8.36 7.91
C ASP A 36 -13.73 -7.83 7.50
N GLU A 37 -14.81 -8.50 7.94
CA GLU A 37 -16.18 -8.17 7.54
C GLU A 37 -16.60 -6.75 7.94
N THR A 38 -16.14 -6.27 9.10
CA THR A 38 -16.46 -4.91 9.56
C THR A 38 -15.79 -3.86 8.68
N ALA A 39 -14.52 -4.05 8.36
CA ALA A 39 -13.79 -3.17 7.47
C ALA A 39 -14.39 -3.19 6.07
N LYS A 40 -14.76 -4.37 5.56
CA LYS A 40 -15.39 -4.54 4.24
C LYS A 40 -16.68 -3.74 4.12
N VAL A 41 -17.56 -3.80 5.14
CA VAL A 41 -18.79 -3.00 5.19
C VAL A 41 -18.45 -1.50 5.11
N ARG A 42 -17.46 -1.03 5.88
CA ARG A 42 -17.05 0.38 5.86
C ARG A 42 -16.52 0.83 4.51
N TYR A 43 -15.75 -0.02 3.82
CA TYR A 43 -15.31 0.29 2.45
C TYR A 43 -16.46 0.33 1.46
N GLY A 44 -17.46 -0.54 1.61
CA GLY A 44 -18.68 -0.49 0.83
C GLY A 44 -19.47 0.82 1.04
N GLU A 45 -19.60 1.28 2.29
CA GLU A 45 -20.23 2.57 2.62
C GLU A 45 -19.48 3.76 1.98
N ILE A 46 -18.14 3.70 1.94
CA ILE A 46 -17.31 4.72 1.26
C ILE A 46 -17.60 4.71 -0.24
N ALA A 47 -17.63 3.54 -0.87
CA ALA A 47 -17.94 3.40 -2.29
C ALA A 47 -19.34 3.95 -2.63
N ASP A 48 -20.34 3.67 -1.80
CA ASP A 48 -21.69 4.21 -1.93
C ASP A 48 -21.71 5.74 -1.79
N PHE A 49 -21.03 6.27 -0.78
CA PHE A 49 -20.94 7.72 -0.58
C PHE A 49 -20.29 8.43 -1.77
N MET A 50 -19.31 7.78 -2.39
CA MET A 50 -18.62 8.31 -3.57
C MET A 50 -19.40 8.07 -4.88
N GLY A 51 -20.50 7.33 -4.84
CA GLY A 51 -21.31 7.02 -6.03
C GLY A 51 -20.60 6.10 -7.03
N LEU A 52 -19.73 5.20 -6.56
CA LEU A 52 -18.94 4.33 -7.44
C LEU A 52 -19.76 3.17 -8.04
N GLY A 53 -20.91 2.86 -7.47
CA GLY A 53 -21.74 1.73 -7.89
C GLY A 53 -21.35 0.41 -7.20
N GLY A 54 -21.72 -0.73 -7.84
CA GLY A 54 -21.57 -2.08 -7.29
C GLY A 54 -22.80 -2.56 -6.53
N GLU A 55 -23.16 -3.84 -6.72
CA GLU A 55 -24.32 -4.46 -6.08
C GLU A 55 -23.91 -5.21 -4.81
N THR A 56 -22.73 -5.82 -4.81
CA THR A 56 -22.18 -6.58 -3.69
C THR A 56 -21.08 -5.78 -2.96
N LEU A 57 -20.77 -6.16 -1.71
CA LEU A 57 -19.67 -5.55 -0.97
C LEU A 57 -18.31 -5.78 -1.66
N ASP A 58 -18.11 -6.94 -2.29
CA ASP A 58 -16.89 -7.24 -3.02
C ASP A 58 -16.72 -6.30 -4.23
N GLU A 59 -17.77 -6.15 -5.03
CA GLU A 59 -17.76 -5.22 -6.16
C GLU A 59 -17.49 -3.77 -5.72
N LYS A 60 -18.08 -3.34 -4.60
CA LYS A 60 -17.86 -1.99 -4.05
C LYS A 60 -16.42 -1.79 -3.61
N VAL A 61 -15.82 -2.78 -2.96
CA VAL A 61 -14.39 -2.74 -2.57
C VAL A 61 -13.49 -2.67 -3.80
N ASP A 62 -13.77 -3.49 -4.82
CA ASP A 62 -12.99 -3.51 -6.07
C ASP A 62 -13.10 -2.17 -6.80
N LEU A 63 -14.28 -1.58 -6.86
CA LEU A 63 -14.50 -0.26 -7.46
C LEU A 63 -13.80 0.86 -6.69
N LEU A 64 -13.77 0.79 -5.36
CA LEU A 64 -13.01 1.73 -4.52
C LEU A 64 -11.51 1.61 -4.80
N ILE A 65 -10.98 0.40 -4.86
CA ILE A 65 -9.57 0.14 -5.21
C ILE A 65 -9.25 0.68 -6.60
N ALA A 66 -10.10 0.39 -7.59
CA ALA A 66 -9.93 0.85 -8.96
C ALA A 66 -9.95 2.39 -9.04
N TYR A 67 -10.85 3.04 -8.31
CA TYR A 67 -10.90 4.50 -8.23
C TYR A 67 -9.62 5.11 -7.67
N LEU A 68 -9.07 4.53 -6.58
CA LEU A 68 -7.82 5.02 -5.98
C LEU A 68 -6.62 4.80 -6.90
N ARG A 69 -6.57 3.67 -7.61
CA ARG A 69 -5.52 3.41 -8.61
C ARG A 69 -5.60 4.40 -9.77
N LYS A 70 -6.81 4.67 -10.26
CA LYS A 70 -7.01 5.70 -11.29
C LYS A 70 -6.57 7.10 -10.80
N MET A 71 -6.85 7.44 -9.54
CA MET A 71 -6.38 8.70 -8.96
C MET A 71 -4.85 8.78 -8.95
N ASN A 72 -4.17 7.67 -8.64
CA ASN A 72 -2.70 7.61 -8.72
C ASN A 72 -2.21 7.84 -10.16
N ASP A 73 -2.86 7.24 -11.17
CA ASP A 73 -2.55 7.48 -12.58
C ASP A 73 -2.71 8.96 -12.96
N ASP A 74 -3.84 9.56 -12.57
CA ASP A 74 -4.14 10.96 -12.86
C ASP A 74 -3.13 11.93 -12.20
N LEU A 75 -2.53 11.52 -11.07
CA LEU A 75 -1.51 12.27 -10.34
C LEU A 75 -0.07 11.86 -10.71
N ASN A 76 0.11 10.97 -11.67
CA ASN A 76 1.40 10.41 -12.07
C ASN A 76 2.17 9.76 -10.90
N ILE A 77 1.44 9.15 -9.95
CA ILE A 77 2.02 8.36 -8.87
C ILE A 77 2.05 6.89 -9.31
N PRO A 78 3.20 6.21 -9.30
CA PRO A 78 3.28 4.81 -9.69
C PRO A 78 2.50 3.92 -8.71
N HIS A 79 2.08 2.74 -9.17
CA HIS A 79 1.30 1.82 -8.34
C HIS A 79 2.13 0.98 -7.36
N CYS A 80 3.45 1.02 -7.47
CA CYS A 80 4.34 0.20 -6.66
C CYS A 80 5.70 0.85 -6.41
N ILE A 81 6.38 0.37 -5.37
CA ILE A 81 7.71 0.86 -4.98
C ILE A 81 8.75 0.64 -6.08
N LYS A 82 8.68 -0.49 -6.80
CA LYS A 82 9.62 -0.83 -7.87
C LYS A 82 9.68 0.23 -8.98
N ASN A 83 8.55 0.89 -9.24
CA ASN A 83 8.43 1.90 -10.29
C ASN A 83 8.56 3.34 -9.75
N TYR A 84 8.76 3.50 -8.44
CA TYR A 84 8.93 4.80 -7.82
C TYR A 84 10.40 5.22 -7.91
N GLY A 85 10.70 6.15 -8.79
CA GLY A 85 12.06 6.59 -9.09
C GLY A 85 12.10 8.00 -9.69
N PRO A 86 13.21 8.41 -10.33
CA PRO A 86 13.42 9.78 -10.82
C PRO A 86 12.35 10.29 -11.78
N ASP A 87 11.74 9.39 -12.55
CA ASP A 87 10.68 9.73 -13.51
C ASP A 87 9.28 9.77 -12.89
N SER A 88 9.16 9.49 -11.59
CA SER A 88 7.89 9.48 -10.87
C SER A 88 7.71 10.75 -10.06
N TYR A 89 6.50 11.29 -10.01
CA TYR A 89 6.18 12.40 -9.13
C TYR A 89 5.78 11.87 -7.74
N PRO A 90 6.28 12.46 -6.68
CA PRO A 90 7.23 13.59 -6.52
C PRO A 90 8.68 13.12 -6.24
N CYS A 91 9.17 12.11 -6.92
CA CYS A 91 10.47 11.52 -6.64
C CYS A 91 11.61 12.23 -7.38
N GLU A 92 12.64 12.61 -6.64
CA GLU A 92 13.88 13.19 -7.17
C GLU A 92 15.09 12.25 -7.00
N GLN A 93 14.87 11.05 -6.44
CA GLN A 93 15.92 10.12 -6.04
C GLN A 93 15.83 8.80 -6.80
N GLY A 94 16.83 7.95 -6.62
CA GLY A 94 16.93 6.66 -7.31
C GLY A 94 15.83 5.67 -6.93
N PHE A 95 15.68 4.65 -7.77
CA PHE A 95 14.77 3.53 -7.49
C PHE A 95 15.26 2.71 -6.29
N VAL A 96 14.33 2.07 -5.58
CA VAL A 96 14.65 1.07 -4.56
C VAL A 96 15.09 -0.23 -5.23
N PRO A 97 16.38 -0.66 -5.12
CA PRO A 97 16.83 -1.90 -5.74
C PRO A 97 16.16 -3.12 -5.10
N GLU A 98 15.78 -4.08 -5.93
CA GLU A 98 15.06 -5.29 -5.50
C GLU A 98 15.82 -6.10 -4.44
N ASN A 99 17.12 -6.30 -4.64
CA ASN A 99 17.96 -7.02 -3.68
C ASN A 99 18.00 -6.33 -2.31
N ILE A 100 18.06 -5.00 -2.28
CA ILE A 100 18.06 -4.21 -1.05
C ILE A 100 16.67 -4.23 -0.39
N PHE A 101 15.61 -4.17 -1.19
CA PHE A 101 14.26 -4.33 -0.67
C PHE A 101 14.08 -5.70 0.01
N LEU A 102 14.49 -6.77 -0.65
CA LEU A 102 14.36 -8.13 -0.11
C LEU A 102 15.24 -8.37 1.12
N GLU A 103 16.45 -7.82 1.16
CA GLU A 103 17.35 -7.90 2.30
C GLU A 103 16.75 -7.24 3.55
N ARG A 104 16.13 -6.06 3.37
CA ARG A 104 15.58 -5.26 4.48
C ARG A 104 14.14 -5.59 4.83
N LEU A 105 13.46 -6.36 4.00
CA LEU A 105 12.04 -6.68 4.14
C LEU A 105 11.64 -7.21 5.53
N PRO A 106 12.35 -8.17 6.15
CA PRO A 106 11.97 -8.67 7.46
C PRO A 106 12.03 -7.59 8.55
N GLU A 107 13.04 -6.74 8.52
CA GLU A 107 13.20 -5.64 9.46
C GLU A 107 12.13 -4.56 9.27
N ILE A 108 11.87 -4.18 8.02
CA ILE A 108 10.81 -3.21 7.70
C ILE A 108 9.45 -3.72 8.15
N ALA A 109 9.16 -5.00 7.94
CA ALA A 109 7.91 -5.63 8.34
C ALA A 109 7.76 -5.63 9.87
N ALA A 110 8.79 -6.05 10.61
CA ALA A 110 8.80 -6.02 12.07
C ALA A 110 8.58 -4.60 12.62
N ASN A 111 9.29 -3.62 12.09
CA ASN A 111 9.14 -2.22 12.46
C ASN A 111 7.75 -1.67 12.10
N ALA A 112 7.15 -2.12 11.00
CA ALA A 112 5.79 -1.72 10.61
C ALA A 112 4.72 -2.28 11.55
N ILE A 113 4.90 -3.52 12.04
CA ILE A 113 4.00 -4.13 13.03
C ILE A 113 4.06 -3.37 14.37
N LEU A 114 5.26 -2.98 14.80
CA LEU A 114 5.48 -2.24 16.04
C LEU A 114 5.07 -0.75 15.94
N ASP A 115 4.71 -0.27 14.77
CA ASP A 115 4.25 1.11 14.59
C ASP A 115 2.89 1.31 15.28
N ALA A 116 2.77 2.39 16.06
CA ALA A 116 1.55 2.70 16.81
C ALA A 116 0.29 2.73 15.92
N CYS A 117 0.43 3.16 14.66
CA CYS A 117 -0.69 3.20 13.71
C CYS A 117 -1.17 1.79 13.32
N THR A 118 -0.32 0.77 13.36
CA THR A 118 -0.70 -0.60 13.03
C THR A 118 -1.63 -1.19 14.08
N GLY A 119 -1.45 -0.83 15.36
CA GLY A 119 -2.30 -1.29 16.45
C GLY A 119 -3.78 -0.91 16.31
N SER A 120 -4.11 0.12 15.53
CA SER A 120 -5.49 0.55 15.24
C SER A 120 -6.05 0.00 13.92
N ASN A 121 -5.27 -0.79 13.17
CA ASN A 121 -5.73 -1.39 11.91
C ASN A 121 -6.81 -2.46 12.19
N PRO A 122 -7.90 -2.54 11.43
CA PRO A 122 -8.99 -3.48 11.69
C PRO A 122 -8.56 -4.95 11.59
N ARG A 123 -7.64 -5.28 10.69
CA ARG A 123 -7.03 -6.59 10.57
C ARG A 123 -5.55 -6.52 10.95
N GLN A 124 -5.17 -7.21 12.03
CA GLN A 124 -3.77 -7.22 12.51
C GLN A 124 -2.95 -8.21 11.69
N PRO A 125 -1.91 -7.76 10.97
CA PRO A 125 -1.06 -8.65 10.19
C PRO A 125 -0.07 -9.41 11.08
N SER A 126 0.17 -10.68 10.78
CA SER A 126 1.35 -11.39 11.26
C SER A 126 2.62 -10.86 10.57
N GLN A 127 3.81 -11.29 11.06
CA GLN A 127 5.08 -10.95 10.40
C GLN A 127 5.09 -11.42 8.94
N GLU A 128 4.65 -12.65 8.69
CA GLU A 128 4.58 -13.23 7.34
C GLU A 128 3.61 -12.46 6.43
N GLU A 129 2.42 -12.12 6.94
CA GLU A 129 1.44 -11.34 6.18
C GLU A 129 1.95 -9.92 5.88
N MET A 130 2.65 -9.28 6.82
CA MET A 130 3.23 -7.96 6.60
C MET A 130 4.33 -8.01 5.52
N GLU A 131 5.17 -9.04 5.52
CA GLU A 131 6.17 -9.23 4.46
C GLU A 131 5.53 -9.48 3.10
N LYS A 132 4.48 -10.32 3.03
CA LYS A 132 3.70 -10.53 1.81
C LYS A 132 3.06 -9.24 1.31
N LEU A 133 2.44 -8.48 2.21
CA LEU A 133 1.80 -7.21 1.87
C LEU A 133 2.80 -6.18 1.35
N LEU A 134 3.98 -6.08 1.96
CA LEU A 134 5.06 -5.23 1.47
C LEU A 134 5.57 -5.68 0.09
N LYS A 135 5.64 -6.98 -0.19
CA LYS A 135 5.95 -7.50 -1.52
C LYS A 135 4.87 -7.13 -2.54
N CYS A 136 3.58 -7.21 -2.17
CA CYS A 136 2.50 -6.75 -3.04
C CYS A 136 2.64 -5.25 -3.36
N CYS A 137 3.07 -4.43 -2.39
CA CYS A 137 3.36 -3.01 -2.60
C CYS A 137 4.61 -2.77 -3.45
N TYR A 138 5.60 -3.67 -3.41
CA TYR A 138 6.82 -3.53 -4.21
C TYR A 138 6.62 -3.95 -5.65
N TYR A 139 5.92 -5.07 -5.91
CA TYR A 139 5.77 -5.66 -7.25
C TYR A 139 4.44 -5.31 -7.94
N ASP A 140 3.51 -4.66 -7.28
CA ASP A 140 2.12 -4.45 -7.71
C ASP A 140 1.32 -5.76 -7.92
N THR A 141 1.60 -6.78 -7.12
CA THR A 141 0.83 -8.03 -7.15
C THR A 141 -0.46 -7.92 -6.33
N GLU A 142 -1.41 -8.81 -6.59
CA GLU A 142 -2.67 -8.88 -5.84
C GLU A 142 -2.46 -9.35 -4.40
N VAL A 143 -3.40 -8.97 -3.52
CA VAL A 143 -3.45 -9.42 -2.12
C VAL A 143 -4.52 -10.48 -2.02
N ASP A 144 -4.10 -11.75 -1.97
CA ASP A 144 -4.95 -12.95 -2.01
C ASP A 144 -4.98 -13.76 -0.69
N PHE A 145 -4.41 -13.22 0.40
CA PHE A 145 -4.26 -13.86 1.72
C PHE A 145 -4.95 -13.09 2.85
#